data_e3794953acc2991975ab98a4f83ade1c
#
_entry.id   e3794953acc2991975ab98a4f83ade1c
#
_cell.length_a   1.000
_cell.length_b   1.000
_cell.length_c   1.000
_cell.angle_alpha   90.00
_cell.angle_beta   90.00
_cell.angle_gamma   90.00
#
_symmetry.space_group_name_H-M   'P 1'
#
loop_
_entity.id
_entity.type
_entity.pdbx_description
1 polymer ?
#
loop_
_entity_poly.entity_id
_entity_poly.type
_entity_poly.pdbx_seq_one_letter_code
_entity_poly.pdbx_strand_id
1 'polypeptide(L)'
;MNTTHAPILTLRGAGVRFGALHALQAVNITLHAGERLALIGANGSGKSTLLRVLHGLQRLSSGELVHGAPHRQAMLFQRPHLLRASTQTNVALALWLRGHAWRDACTQALRALERVGLESLARQNGRTLSGGQQQRVALARVWALQAQVLFLDEPTSSLDPHAKRDVEALIAQLADPAPQSARAEPVTTVFSSHNLGQVKRLATRVLYLEQGRVLADLPVDDFFNGPLPEAARWFVKGETL
;
A
#
# COMPACT_ATOMS: atom_id res chain seq x y z
N MET A 1 -10.26 11.25 -21.30
CA MET A 1 -9.59 12.56 -21.02
C MET A 1 -8.39 12.26 -20.14
N ASN A 2 -7.17 12.30 -20.69
CA ASN A 2 -5.94 12.11 -19.92
C ASN A 2 -5.68 13.38 -19.09
N THR A 3 -6.16 13.42 -17.87
CA THR A 3 -5.64 14.36 -16.88
C THR A 3 -4.23 13.91 -16.52
N THR A 4 -3.24 14.51 -17.10
CA THR A 4 -1.82 14.34 -16.73
C THR A 4 -1.63 14.92 -15.34
N HIS A 5 -1.92 14.13 -14.30
CA HIS A 5 -1.60 14.49 -12.93
C HIS A 5 -0.08 14.63 -12.79
N ALA A 6 0.38 15.64 -12.04
CA ALA A 6 1.79 15.83 -11.77
C ALA A 6 2.40 14.58 -11.09
N PRO A 7 3.63 14.19 -11.44
CA PRO A 7 4.29 13.06 -10.81
C PRO A 7 4.54 13.32 -9.32
N ILE A 8 4.19 12.35 -8.47
CA ILE A 8 4.47 12.39 -7.03
C ILE A 8 5.85 11.83 -6.73
N LEU A 9 6.19 10.70 -7.37
CA LEU A 9 7.45 10.00 -7.21
C LEU A 9 7.93 9.51 -8.57
N THR A 10 9.24 9.58 -8.79
CA THR A 10 9.87 9.01 -9.99
C THR A 10 11.12 8.26 -9.61
N LEU A 11 11.21 6.98 -9.96
CA LEU A 11 12.42 6.17 -9.90
C LEU A 11 13.10 6.15 -11.28
N ARG A 12 14.42 6.38 -11.28
CA ARG A 12 15.24 6.34 -12.49
C ARG A 12 16.42 5.41 -12.29
N GLY A 13 16.48 4.32 -13.05
CA GLY A 13 17.54 3.34 -12.99
C GLY A 13 17.76 2.71 -11.62
N ALA A 14 16.68 2.62 -10.81
CA ALA A 14 16.76 2.24 -9.42
C ALA A 14 17.21 0.80 -9.22
N GLY A 15 18.27 0.59 -8.46
CA GLY A 15 18.79 -0.71 -8.08
C GLY A 15 18.96 -0.84 -6.57
N VAL A 16 18.69 -2.05 -6.05
CA VAL A 16 18.92 -2.40 -4.64
C VAL A 16 19.66 -3.73 -4.57
N ARG A 17 20.75 -3.78 -3.81
CA ARG A 17 21.54 -4.96 -3.55
C ARG A 17 21.61 -5.26 -2.06
N PHE A 18 21.51 -6.54 -1.72
CA PHE A 18 21.76 -7.09 -0.39
C PHE A 18 22.89 -8.12 -0.53
N GLY A 19 24.12 -7.70 -0.28
CA GLY A 19 25.29 -8.53 -0.58
C GLY A 19 25.38 -8.89 -2.08
N ALA A 20 25.33 -10.18 -2.39
CA ALA A 20 25.32 -10.70 -3.76
C ALA A 20 23.92 -10.67 -4.42
N LEU A 21 22.84 -10.52 -3.64
CA LEU A 21 21.47 -10.52 -4.16
C LEU A 21 21.11 -9.18 -4.76
N HIS A 22 20.72 -9.16 -6.03
CA HIS A 22 20.13 -8.00 -6.69
C HIS A 22 18.61 -8.03 -6.52
N ALA A 23 18.10 -7.32 -5.53
CA ALA A 23 16.66 -7.28 -5.24
C ALA A 23 15.87 -6.38 -6.20
N LEU A 24 16.51 -5.30 -6.73
CA LEU A 24 15.98 -4.46 -7.82
C LEU A 24 17.09 -4.16 -8.81
N GLN A 25 16.74 -4.08 -10.11
CA GLN A 25 17.68 -3.89 -11.21
C GLN A 25 17.13 -2.90 -12.22
N ALA A 26 17.74 -1.70 -12.27
CA ALA A 26 17.43 -0.64 -13.25
C ALA A 26 15.94 -0.31 -13.38
N VAL A 27 15.21 -0.27 -12.25
CA VAL A 27 13.77 -0.02 -12.23
C VAL A 27 13.48 1.44 -12.53
N ASN A 28 12.59 1.68 -13.50
CA ASN A 28 12.08 3.00 -13.86
C ASN A 28 10.56 3.00 -13.64
N ILE A 29 10.06 3.93 -12.84
CA ILE A 29 8.63 4.09 -12.53
C ILE A 29 8.34 5.57 -12.29
N THR A 30 7.21 6.05 -12.80
CA THR A 30 6.61 7.32 -12.39
C THR A 30 5.25 7.06 -11.78
N LEU A 31 5.02 7.55 -10.57
CA LEU A 31 3.76 7.45 -9.84
C LEU A 31 3.05 8.82 -9.88
N HIS A 32 1.79 8.82 -10.30
CA HIS A 32 0.98 10.03 -10.38
C HIS A 32 -0.07 10.10 -9.26
N ALA A 33 -0.54 11.32 -8.98
CA ALA A 33 -1.58 11.54 -7.96
C ALA A 33 -2.86 10.77 -8.30
N GLY A 34 -3.47 10.12 -7.31
CA GLY A 34 -4.72 9.37 -7.47
C GLY A 34 -4.57 8.00 -8.15
N GLU A 35 -3.36 7.60 -8.60
CA GLU A 35 -3.14 6.26 -9.15
C GLU A 35 -3.32 5.16 -8.12
N ARG A 36 -3.82 4.02 -8.58
CA ARG A 36 -3.87 2.75 -7.83
C ARG A 36 -2.99 1.73 -8.55
N LEU A 37 -1.72 1.67 -8.16
CA LEU A 37 -0.70 0.81 -8.77
C LEU A 37 -0.62 -0.53 -8.02
N ALA A 38 -0.86 -1.62 -8.72
CA ALA A 38 -0.61 -2.97 -8.22
C ALA A 38 0.79 -3.45 -8.61
N LEU A 39 1.55 -3.95 -7.65
CA LEU A 39 2.81 -4.65 -7.87
C LEU A 39 2.55 -6.15 -7.79
N ILE A 40 2.76 -6.87 -8.89
CA ILE A 40 2.54 -8.31 -8.95
C ILE A 40 3.82 -9.04 -9.41
N GLY A 41 3.88 -10.34 -9.19
CA GLY A 41 5.03 -11.20 -9.49
C GLY A 41 5.23 -12.26 -8.43
N ALA A 42 6.09 -13.23 -8.70
CA ALA A 42 6.40 -14.34 -7.79
C ALA A 42 7.00 -13.86 -6.46
N ASN A 43 7.04 -14.74 -5.45
CA ASN A 43 7.74 -14.47 -4.20
C ASN A 43 9.24 -14.24 -4.49
N GLY A 44 9.83 -13.23 -3.84
CA GLY A 44 11.22 -12.85 -4.10
C GLY A 44 11.44 -11.97 -5.35
N SER A 45 10.40 -11.62 -6.12
CA SER A 45 10.55 -10.77 -7.32
C SER A 45 10.96 -9.30 -7.04
N GLY A 46 10.95 -8.85 -5.78
CA GLY A 46 11.36 -7.49 -5.41
C GLY A 46 10.21 -6.55 -5.00
N LYS A 47 8.94 -6.99 -4.98
CA LYS A 47 7.76 -6.14 -4.68
C LYS A 47 7.87 -5.37 -3.35
N SER A 48 8.14 -6.07 -2.25
CA SER A 48 8.29 -5.45 -0.92
C SER A 48 9.49 -4.51 -0.86
N THR A 49 10.58 -4.83 -1.58
CA THR A 49 11.75 -3.96 -1.68
C THR A 49 11.39 -2.68 -2.42
N LEU A 50 10.65 -2.78 -3.54
CA LEU A 50 10.20 -1.63 -4.31
C LEU A 50 9.27 -0.73 -3.50
N LEU A 51 8.29 -1.31 -2.77
CA LEU A 51 7.43 -0.55 -1.86
C LEU A 51 8.24 0.23 -0.82
N ARG A 52 9.24 -0.41 -0.20
CA ARG A 52 10.11 0.22 0.80
C ARG A 52 11.00 1.32 0.20
N VAL A 53 11.47 1.15 -1.04
CA VAL A 53 12.21 2.20 -1.77
C VAL A 53 11.31 3.40 -2.02
N LEU A 54 10.13 3.19 -2.59
CA LEU A 54 9.16 4.26 -2.88
C LEU A 54 8.74 5.02 -1.62
N HIS A 55 8.61 4.31 -0.48
CA HIS A 55 8.33 4.93 0.83
C HIS A 55 9.54 5.64 1.44
N GLY A 56 10.77 5.37 0.99
CA GLY A 56 12.01 5.91 1.58
C GLY A 56 12.57 5.08 2.75
N LEU A 57 12.01 3.90 3.03
CA LEU A 57 12.50 2.99 4.08
C LEU A 57 13.72 2.16 3.64
N GLN A 58 13.93 2.01 2.34
CA GLN A 58 15.07 1.31 1.77
C GLN A 58 15.87 2.24 0.89
N ARG A 59 17.17 2.37 1.16
CA ARG A 59 18.08 3.15 0.32
C ARG A 59 18.39 2.42 -0.99
N LEU A 60 18.54 3.17 -2.04
CA LEU A 60 19.02 2.69 -3.33
C LEU A 60 20.51 2.36 -3.26
N SER A 61 20.94 1.33 -4.00
CA SER A 61 22.36 1.04 -4.29
C SER A 61 22.83 1.73 -5.56
N SER A 62 21.89 2.03 -6.49
CA SER A 62 22.12 2.77 -7.74
C SER A 62 20.84 3.42 -8.21
N GLY A 63 20.97 4.43 -9.10
CA GLY A 63 19.84 5.21 -9.59
C GLY A 63 19.38 6.28 -8.58
N GLU A 64 18.21 6.84 -8.81
CA GLU A 64 17.68 7.94 -8.00
C GLU A 64 16.18 7.80 -7.76
N LEU A 65 15.70 8.31 -6.61
CA LEU A 65 14.30 8.54 -6.29
C LEU A 65 14.07 10.06 -6.24
N VAL A 66 13.28 10.55 -7.19
CA VAL A 66 12.90 11.95 -7.27
C VAL A 66 11.51 12.12 -6.66
N HIS A 67 11.40 13.01 -5.68
CA HIS A 67 10.12 13.42 -5.10
C HIS A 67 9.57 14.61 -5.88
N GLY A 68 8.28 14.55 -6.22
CA GLY A 68 7.53 15.70 -6.72
C GLY A 68 7.10 16.64 -5.60
N ALA A 69 5.85 17.08 -5.61
CA ALA A 69 5.31 17.90 -4.52
C ALA A 69 5.39 17.17 -3.16
N PRO A 70 5.64 17.88 -2.05
CA PRO A 70 5.61 17.28 -0.71
C PRO A 70 4.26 16.60 -0.44
N HIS A 71 4.30 15.38 0.07
CA HIS A 71 3.11 14.60 0.37
C HIS A 71 3.28 13.79 1.67
N ARG A 72 2.15 13.55 2.34
CA ARG A 72 2.10 12.66 3.50
C ARG A 72 1.95 11.23 3.03
N GLN A 73 2.86 10.37 3.45
CA GLN A 73 2.84 8.96 3.08
C GLN A 73 2.73 8.06 4.32
N ALA A 74 2.15 6.88 4.12
CA ALA A 74 2.08 5.83 5.13
C ALA A 74 2.33 4.47 4.48
N MET A 75 2.91 3.55 5.26
CA MET A 75 3.11 2.16 4.85
C MET A 75 2.37 1.22 5.79
N LEU A 76 1.66 0.27 5.20
CA LEU A 76 1.03 -0.83 5.88
C LEU A 76 1.77 -2.12 5.49
N PHE A 77 2.36 -2.75 6.49
CA PHE A 77 3.12 -3.99 6.30
C PHE A 77 2.19 -5.20 6.28
N GLN A 78 2.63 -6.28 5.68
CA GLN A 78 1.93 -7.56 5.60
C GLN A 78 1.44 -8.04 6.98
N ARG A 79 2.28 -7.85 8.02
CA ARG A 79 1.90 -8.08 9.42
C ARG A 79 1.92 -6.75 10.16
N PRO A 80 0.78 -6.26 10.65
CA PRO A 80 0.75 -5.03 11.42
C PRO A 80 1.51 -5.18 12.73
N HIS A 81 2.47 -4.28 12.97
CA HIS A 81 3.17 -4.23 14.25
C HIS A 81 2.37 -3.37 15.23
N LEU A 82 1.64 -4.03 16.15
CA LEU A 82 0.93 -3.36 17.21
C LEU A 82 1.72 -3.43 18.52
N LEU A 83 1.73 -2.31 19.24
CA LEU A 83 2.31 -2.22 20.57
C LEU A 83 1.43 -2.96 21.58
N ARG A 84 2.04 -3.41 22.69
CA ARG A 84 1.32 -3.95 23.85
C ARG A 84 0.64 -2.81 24.63
N ALA A 85 -0.33 -2.18 23.98
CA ALA A 85 -1.09 -1.06 24.47
C ALA A 85 -2.52 -1.18 23.94
N SER A 86 -3.43 -0.30 24.39
CA SER A 86 -4.80 -0.29 23.89
C SER A 86 -4.84 -0.02 22.37
N THR A 87 -5.89 -0.48 21.72
CA THR A 87 -6.15 -0.24 20.30
C THR A 87 -6.15 1.25 19.98
N GLN A 88 -6.79 2.06 20.82
CA GLN A 88 -6.79 3.52 20.72
C GLN A 88 -5.37 4.10 20.83
N THR A 89 -4.59 3.66 21.83
CA THR A 89 -3.19 4.11 22.01
C THR A 89 -2.36 3.78 20.77
N ASN A 90 -2.57 2.61 20.18
CA ASN A 90 -1.88 2.21 18.96
C ASN A 90 -2.14 3.16 17.78
N VAL A 91 -3.30 3.78 17.69
CA VAL A 91 -3.61 4.78 16.66
C VAL A 91 -3.16 6.17 17.10
N ALA A 92 -3.45 6.58 18.34
CA ALA A 92 -3.15 7.90 18.88
C ALA A 92 -1.65 8.22 18.87
N LEU A 93 -0.80 7.23 19.14
CA LEU A 93 0.65 7.39 19.14
C LEU A 93 1.19 7.92 17.80
N ALA A 94 0.62 7.47 16.68
CA ALA A 94 1.03 7.93 15.36
C ALA A 94 0.76 9.43 15.14
N LEU A 95 -0.35 9.92 15.68
CA LEU A 95 -0.70 11.34 15.67
C LEU A 95 0.17 12.16 16.62
N TRP A 96 0.39 11.64 17.83
CA TRP A 96 1.24 12.28 18.82
C TRP A 96 2.67 12.46 18.32
N LEU A 97 3.25 11.45 17.69
CA LEU A 97 4.58 11.52 17.06
C LEU A 97 4.64 12.56 15.91
N ARG A 98 3.49 12.98 15.39
CA ARG A 98 3.36 14.08 14.42
C ARG A 98 3.08 15.44 15.05
N GLY A 99 3.18 15.57 16.37
CA GLY A 99 3.05 16.83 17.10
C GLY A 99 1.64 17.17 17.57
N HIS A 100 0.66 16.27 17.43
CA HIS A 100 -0.67 16.49 18.03
C HIS A 100 -0.61 16.40 19.56
N ALA A 101 -1.38 17.23 20.27
CA ALA A 101 -1.57 17.05 21.70
C ALA A 101 -2.16 15.66 21.98
N TRP A 102 -1.71 14.98 23.04
CA TRP A 102 -2.13 13.60 23.33
C TRP A 102 -3.64 13.43 23.43
N ARG A 103 -4.32 14.40 24.07
CA ARG A 103 -5.80 14.38 24.22
C ARG A 103 -6.50 14.42 22.86
N ASP A 104 -6.02 15.26 21.93
CA ASP A 104 -6.56 15.40 20.58
C ASP A 104 -6.25 14.16 19.74
N ALA A 105 -5.04 13.62 19.88
CA ALA A 105 -4.64 12.36 19.26
C ALA A 105 -5.55 11.19 19.68
N CYS A 106 -5.90 11.08 20.97
CA CYS A 106 -6.83 10.08 21.46
C CYS A 106 -8.24 10.25 20.88
N THR A 107 -8.73 11.48 20.79
CA THR A 107 -10.06 11.78 20.19
C THR A 107 -10.10 11.44 18.70
N GLN A 108 -9.07 11.82 17.95
CA GLN A 108 -8.97 11.48 16.53
C GLN A 108 -8.80 9.98 16.30
N ALA A 109 -8.07 9.29 17.18
CA ALA A 109 -7.91 7.85 17.14
C ALA A 109 -9.23 7.11 17.31
N LEU A 110 -10.10 7.54 18.21
CA LEU A 110 -11.45 6.96 18.37
C LEU A 110 -12.28 7.12 17.10
N ARG A 111 -12.30 8.29 16.49
CA ARG A 111 -13.00 8.55 15.21
C ARG A 111 -12.44 7.67 14.07
N ALA A 112 -11.13 7.44 14.06
CA ALA A 112 -10.52 6.57 13.05
C ALA A 112 -10.87 5.09 13.29
N LEU A 113 -10.98 4.66 14.56
CA LEU A 113 -11.41 3.30 14.92
C LEU A 113 -12.89 3.07 14.58
N GLU A 114 -13.75 4.05 14.80
CA GLU A 114 -15.15 4.01 14.41
C GLU A 114 -15.30 3.73 12.90
N ARG A 115 -14.53 4.44 12.07
CA ARG A 115 -14.54 4.26 10.60
C ARG A 115 -14.18 2.84 10.14
N VAL A 116 -13.38 2.12 10.91
CA VAL A 116 -12.99 0.74 10.60
C VAL A 116 -13.80 -0.29 11.41
N GLY A 117 -14.85 0.13 12.13
CA GLY A 117 -15.74 -0.72 12.91
C GLY A 117 -15.08 -1.34 14.14
N LEU A 118 -14.14 -0.64 14.79
CA LEU A 118 -13.39 -1.11 15.95
C LEU A 118 -13.52 -0.22 17.19
N GLU A 119 -14.52 0.66 17.24
CA GLU A 119 -14.73 1.57 18.39
C GLU A 119 -14.91 0.81 19.70
N SER A 120 -15.73 -0.25 19.71
CA SER A 120 -15.99 -1.09 20.89
C SER A 120 -14.72 -1.78 21.42
N LEU A 121 -13.69 -1.94 20.60
CA LEU A 121 -12.41 -2.56 20.94
C LEU A 121 -11.32 -1.53 21.28
N ALA A 122 -11.66 -0.23 21.39
CA ALA A 122 -10.69 0.85 21.59
C ALA A 122 -9.82 0.65 22.83
N ARG A 123 -10.36 0.10 23.93
CA ARG A 123 -9.64 -0.18 25.19
C ARG A 123 -8.92 -1.52 25.22
N GLN A 124 -9.22 -2.43 24.29
CA GLN A 124 -8.61 -3.75 24.24
C GLN A 124 -7.14 -3.66 23.81
N ASN A 125 -6.30 -4.58 24.32
CA ASN A 125 -4.90 -4.67 23.90
C ASN A 125 -4.82 -5.03 22.41
N GLY A 126 -4.13 -4.21 21.62
CA GLY A 126 -4.02 -4.40 20.18
C GLY A 126 -3.43 -5.75 19.76
N ARG A 127 -2.55 -6.34 20.59
CA ARG A 127 -1.95 -7.66 20.30
C ARG A 127 -2.91 -8.84 20.47
N THR A 128 -4.02 -8.66 21.19
CA THR A 128 -5.02 -9.73 21.40
C THR A 128 -6.10 -9.75 20.33
N LEU A 129 -6.08 -8.80 19.41
CA LEU A 129 -6.99 -8.71 18.27
C LEU A 129 -6.71 -9.82 17.26
N SER A 130 -7.74 -10.23 16.51
CA SER A 130 -7.57 -11.11 15.33
C SER A 130 -6.73 -10.44 14.25
N GLY A 131 -6.17 -11.21 13.32
CA GLY A 131 -5.37 -10.68 12.22
C GLY A 131 -6.10 -9.61 11.40
N GLY A 132 -7.37 -9.83 11.06
CA GLY A 132 -8.21 -8.86 10.35
C GLY A 132 -8.47 -7.59 11.17
N GLN A 133 -8.70 -7.73 12.48
CA GLN A 133 -8.84 -6.57 13.38
C GLN A 133 -7.53 -5.77 13.48
N GLN A 134 -6.38 -6.45 13.60
CA GLN A 134 -5.07 -5.78 13.61
C GLN A 134 -4.82 -5.02 12.31
N GLN A 135 -5.20 -5.58 11.16
CA GLN A 135 -5.10 -4.93 9.87
C GLN A 135 -6.00 -3.70 9.78
N ARG A 136 -7.24 -3.78 10.31
CA ARG A 136 -8.13 -2.63 10.40
C ARG A 136 -7.60 -1.53 11.32
N VAL A 137 -6.93 -1.87 12.43
CA VAL A 137 -6.21 -0.88 13.28
C VAL A 137 -5.10 -0.17 12.49
N ALA A 138 -4.34 -0.91 11.68
CA ALA A 138 -3.30 -0.30 10.84
C ALA A 138 -3.91 0.65 9.79
N LEU A 139 -5.06 0.32 9.19
CA LEU A 139 -5.80 1.22 8.30
C LEU A 139 -6.36 2.43 9.05
N ALA A 140 -6.83 2.28 10.29
CA ALA A 140 -7.24 3.41 11.14
C ALA A 140 -6.09 4.40 11.38
N ARG A 141 -4.84 3.91 11.56
CA ARG A 141 -3.64 4.77 11.62
C ARG A 141 -3.45 5.59 10.35
N VAL A 142 -3.55 4.94 9.19
CA VAL A 142 -3.44 5.61 7.88
C VAL A 142 -4.52 6.69 7.73
N TRP A 143 -5.73 6.36 8.16
CA TRP A 143 -6.84 7.30 8.12
C TRP A 143 -6.60 8.52 9.02
N ALA A 144 -6.21 8.27 10.26
CA ALA A 144 -5.89 9.32 11.23
C ALA A 144 -4.77 10.24 10.74
N LEU A 145 -3.73 9.68 10.13
CA LEU A 145 -2.58 10.42 9.58
C LEU A 145 -2.90 11.19 8.30
N GLN A 146 -4.08 10.99 7.70
CA GLN A 146 -4.47 11.62 6.43
C GLN A 146 -3.40 11.46 5.34
N ALA A 147 -2.84 10.26 5.20
CA ALA A 147 -1.82 9.98 4.20
C ALA A 147 -2.38 10.22 2.78
N GLN A 148 -1.62 10.88 1.93
CA GLN A 148 -1.95 11.15 0.52
C GLN A 148 -1.42 10.04 -0.40
N VAL A 149 -0.35 9.35 0.05
CA VAL A 149 0.21 8.17 -0.61
C VAL A 149 0.23 7.02 0.36
N LEU A 150 -0.32 5.88 -0.06
CA LEU A 150 -0.42 4.68 0.75
C LEU A 150 0.31 3.53 0.08
N PHE A 151 1.27 2.96 0.79
CA PHE A 151 2.00 1.76 0.40
C PHE A 151 1.48 0.55 1.19
N LEU A 152 1.04 -0.51 0.50
CA LEU A 152 0.44 -1.70 1.12
C LEU A 152 1.22 -2.95 0.70
N ASP A 153 1.89 -3.60 1.64
CA ASP A 153 2.61 -4.84 1.38
C ASP A 153 1.72 -6.03 1.72
N GLU A 154 1.15 -6.67 0.70
CA GLU A 154 0.22 -7.82 0.81
C GLU A 154 -0.85 -7.65 1.91
N PRO A 155 -1.69 -6.62 1.87
CA PRO A 155 -2.54 -6.21 3.01
C PRO A 155 -3.58 -7.24 3.44
N THR A 156 -3.81 -8.29 2.65
CA THR A 156 -4.85 -9.30 2.90
C THR A 156 -4.37 -10.74 2.84
N SER A 157 -3.06 -10.99 2.68
CA SER A 157 -2.51 -12.33 2.39
C SER A 157 -2.76 -13.36 3.50
N SER A 158 -2.81 -12.93 4.77
CA SER A 158 -2.99 -13.80 5.94
C SER A 158 -4.38 -13.74 6.56
N LEU A 159 -5.37 -13.20 5.83
CA LEU A 159 -6.72 -13.02 6.33
C LEU A 159 -7.69 -14.09 5.79
N ASP A 160 -8.67 -14.45 6.60
CA ASP A 160 -9.80 -15.25 6.15
C ASP A 160 -10.65 -14.51 5.10
N PRO A 161 -11.51 -15.22 4.33
CA PRO A 161 -12.24 -14.60 3.21
C PRO A 161 -13.17 -13.45 3.60
N HIS A 162 -13.68 -13.41 4.84
CA HIS A 162 -14.58 -12.35 5.31
C HIS A 162 -13.74 -11.10 5.67
N ALA A 163 -12.72 -11.26 6.52
CA ALA A 163 -11.81 -10.18 6.89
C ALA A 163 -11.09 -9.57 5.67
N LYS A 164 -10.79 -10.39 4.65
CA LYS A 164 -10.21 -9.94 3.39
C LYS A 164 -11.13 -8.96 2.66
N ARG A 165 -12.43 -9.29 2.53
CA ARG A 165 -13.42 -8.40 1.89
C ARG A 165 -13.57 -7.09 2.65
N ASP A 166 -13.62 -7.14 3.99
CA ASP A 166 -13.72 -5.95 4.83
C ASP A 166 -12.53 -5.02 4.64
N VAL A 167 -11.31 -5.56 4.66
CA VAL A 167 -10.07 -4.80 4.46
C VAL A 167 -9.98 -4.22 3.04
N GLU A 168 -10.36 -4.99 2.01
CA GLU A 168 -10.41 -4.50 0.63
C GLU A 168 -11.42 -3.35 0.47
N ALA A 169 -12.60 -3.45 1.08
CA ALA A 169 -13.59 -2.37 1.07
C ALA A 169 -13.07 -1.08 1.73
N LEU A 170 -12.36 -1.21 2.85
CA LEU A 170 -11.72 -0.07 3.53
C LEU A 170 -10.61 0.56 2.69
N ILE A 171 -9.80 -0.24 2.00
CA ILE A 171 -8.77 0.25 1.06
C ILE A 171 -9.41 0.99 -0.11
N ALA A 172 -10.49 0.44 -0.69
CA ALA A 172 -11.24 1.09 -1.77
C ALA A 172 -11.82 2.44 -1.33
N GLN A 173 -12.41 2.53 -0.12
CA GLN A 173 -12.92 3.78 0.44
C GLN A 173 -11.82 4.83 0.69
N LEU A 174 -10.59 4.40 1.01
CA LEU A 174 -9.45 5.30 1.14
C LEU A 174 -9.01 5.83 -0.22
N ALA A 175 -8.94 4.96 -1.22
CA ALA A 175 -8.47 5.29 -2.57
C ALA A 175 -9.48 6.17 -3.33
N ASP A 176 -10.78 5.97 -3.10
CA ASP A 176 -11.86 6.70 -3.78
C ASP A 176 -12.90 7.18 -2.74
N PRO A 177 -12.60 8.27 -2.04
CA PRO A 177 -13.48 8.77 -0.99
C PRO A 177 -14.78 9.30 -1.60
N ALA A 178 -15.90 8.99 -0.95
CA ALA A 178 -17.21 9.52 -1.36
C ALA A 178 -17.19 11.06 -1.42
N PRO A 179 -17.95 11.69 -2.35
CA PRO A 179 -17.96 13.15 -2.54
C PRO A 179 -18.27 13.97 -1.27
N GLN A 180 -18.95 13.37 -0.30
CA GLN A 180 -19.31 13.98 0.99
C GLN A 180 -18.28 13.73 2.09
N SER A 181 -17.19 13.00 1.79
CA SER A 181 -16.15 12.77 2.78
C SER A 181 -15.34 14.04 3.03
N ALA A 182 -14.84 14.22 4.25
CA ALA A 182 -13.96 15.34 4.61
C ALA A 182 -12.64 15.36 3.81
N ARG A 183 -12.44 14.40 2.90
CA ARG A 183 -11.28 14.24 2.05
C ARG A 183 -11.69 14.55 0.60
N ALA A 184 -11.17 15.64 0.05
CA ALA A 184 -11.49 16.10 -1.30
C ALA A 184 -10.71 15.38 -2.40
N GLU A 185 -9.56 14.75 -2.08
CA GLU A 185 -8.67 14.15 -3.08
C GLU A 185 -8.51 12.64 -2.87
N PRO A 186 -8.47 11.85 -3.96
CA PRO A 186 -8.23 10.41 -3.90
C PRO A 186 -6.81 10.13 -3.37
N VAL A 187 -6.67 9.05 -2.59
CA VAL A 187 -5.37 8.60 -2.09
C VAL A 187 -4.66 7.80 -3.17
N THR A 188 -3.45 8.21 -3.49
CA THR A 188 -2.56 7.41 -4.35
C THR A 188 -2.20 6.13 -3.61
N THR A 189 -2.42 4.97 -4.21
CA THR A 189 -2.20 3.69 -3.56
C THR A 189 -1.24 2.83 -4.37
N VAL A 190 -0.19 2.31 -3.73
CA VAL A 190 0.70 1.31 -4.30
C VAL A 190 0.62 0.06 -3.44
N PHE A 191 0.20 -1.06 -3.99
CA PHE A 191 0.03 -2.28 -3.22
C PHE A 191 0.65 -3.50 -3.91
N SER A 192 1.26 -4.37 -3.12
CA SER A 192 1.68 -5.69 -3.60
C SER A 192 0.56 -6.70 -3.41
N SER A 193 0.39 -7.60 -4.36
CA SER A 193 -0.56 -8.71 -4.26
C SER A 193 -0.14 -9.88 -5.17
N HIS A 194 -0.44 -11.10 -4.72
CA HIS A 194 -0.43 -12.31 -5.53
C HIS A 194 -1.86 -12.73 -5.96
N ASN A 195 -2.88 -11.99 -5.52
CA ASN A 195 -4.28 -12.26 -5.84
C ASN A 195 -4.76 -11.38 -7.01
N LEU A 196 -4.83 -11.98 -8.20
CA LEU A 196 -5.24 -11.29 -9.42
C LEU A 196 -6.66 -10.74 -9.37
N GLY A 197 -7.58 -11.40 -8.65
CA GLY A 197 -8.93 -10.88 -8.42
C GLY A 197 -8.94 -9.59 -7.61
N GLN A 198 -8.07 -9.47 -6.59
CA GLN A 198 -7.87 -8.23 -5.85
C GLN A 198 -7.29 -7.12 -6.74
N VAL A 199 -6.30 -7.46 -7.58
CA VAL A 199 -5.70 -6.52 -8.54
C VAL A 199 -6.76 -5.96 -9.47
N LYS A 200 -7.60 -6.80 -10.08
CA LYS A 200 -8.70 -6.36 -10.95
C LYS A 200 -9.68 -5.40 -10.28
N ARG A 201 -9.96 -5.61 -8.99
CA ARG A 201 -10.93 -4.75 -8.25
C ARG A 201 -10.35 -3.43 -7.80
N LEU A 202 -9.08 -3.40 -7.41
CA LEU A 202 -8.49 -2.25 -6.71
C LEU A 202 -7.55 -1.41 -7.58
N ALA A 203 -6.89 -2.00 -8.58
CA ALA A 203 -5.87 -1.30 -9.37
C ALA A 203 -6.46 -0.54 -10.56
N THR A 204 -5.76 0.52 -10.96
CA THR A 204 -5.91 1.18 -12.27
C THR A 204 -4.74 0.85 -13.19
N ARG A 205 -3.58 0.49 -12.62
CA ARG A 205 -2.34 0.17 -13.33
C ARG A 205 -1.64 -1.00 -12.65
N VAL A 206 -0.99 -1.84 -13.44
CA VAL A 206 -0.30 -3.05 -13.00
C VAL A 206 1.15 -3.01 -13.41
N LEU A 207 2.03 -3.26 -12.45
CA LEU A 207 3.46 -3.45 -12.65
C LEU A 207 3.81 -4.90 -12.35
N TYR A 208 4.28 -5.63 -13.37
CA TYR A 208 4.77 -6.99 -13.20
C TYR A 208 6.27 -7.00 -12.98
N LEU A 209 6.67 -7.55 -11.82
CA LEU A 209 8.09 -7.70 -11.45
C LEU A 209 8.52 -9.16 -11.52
N GLU A 210 9.69 -9.37 -12.11
CA GLU A 210 10.38 -10.65 -12.08
C GLU A 210 11.88 -10.43 -11.84
N GLN A 211 12.46 -11.18 -10.92
CA GLN A 211 13.90 -11.12 -10.57
C GLN A 211 14.44 -9.68 -10.41
N GLY A 212 13.65 -8.81 -9.78
CA GLY A 212 14.01 -7.42 -9.52
C GLY A 212 13.86 -6.46 -10.73
N ARG A 213 13.32 -6.93 -11.84
CA ARG A 213 13.09 -6.14 -13.07
C ARG A 213 11.61 -5.94 -13.32
N VAL A 214 11.26 -4.78 -13.90
CA VAL A 214 9.92 -4.51 -14.40
C VAL A 214 9.83 -5.06 -15.81
N LEU A 215 8.96 -6.05 -16.03
CA LEU A 215 8.74 -6.66 -17.32
C LEU A 215 7.47 -6.17 -18.02
N ALA A 216 6.49 -5.68 -17.25
CA ALA A 216 5.31 -5.02 -17.77
C ALA A 216 4.87 -3.88 -16.85
N ASP A 217 4.37 -2.81 -17.45
CA ASP A 217 3.81 -1.64 -16.77
C ASP A 217 2.65 -1.14 -17.66
N LEU A 218 1.42 -1.53 -17.29
CA LEU A 218 0.24 -1.41 -18.14
C LEU A 218 -1.00 -0.99 -17.33
N PRO A 219 -1.98 -0.31 -17.96
CA PRO A 219 -3.33 -0.20 -17.43
C PRO A 219 -3.89 -1.59 -17.06
N VAL A 220 -4.74 -1.66 -16.03
CA VAL A 220 -5.28 -2.94 -15.57
C VAL A 220 -6.03 -3.70 -16.66
N ASP A 221 -6.80 -3.01 -17.48
CA ASP A 221 -7.56 -3.64 -18.57
C ASP A 221 -6.62 -4.23 -19.64
N ASP A 222 -5.58 -3.50 -20.02
CA ASP A 222 -4.59 -3.96 -20.98
C ASP A 222 -3.78 -5.14 -20.44
N PHE A 223 -3.47 -5.13 -19.13
CA PHE A 223 -2.76 -6.23 -18.49
C PHE A 223 -3.56 -7.54 -18.50
N PHE A 224 -4.88 -7.50 -18.32
CA PHE A 224 -5.68 -8.71 -18.27
C PHE A 224 -6.25 -9.17 -19.62
N ASN A 225 -6.36 -8.27 -20.60
CA ASN A 225 -7.02 -8.54 -21.88
C ASN A 225 -6.11 -8.34 -23.09
N GLY A 226 -4.95 -7.68 -22.90
CA GLY A 226 -4.00 -7.38 -23.96
C GLY A 226 -2.86 -8.39 -24.11
N PRO A 227 -1.95 -8.16 -25.05
CA PRO A 227 -0.75 -8.97 -25.19
C PRO A 227 0.23 -8.71 -24.04
N LEU A 228 0.69 -9.79 -23.40
CA LEU A 228 1.65 -9.73 -22.31
C LEU A 228 2.98 -10.36 -22.68
N PRO A 229 4.11 -9.93 -22.05
CA PRO A 229 5.34 -10.69 -22.03
C PRO A 229 5.09 -12.13 -21.56
N GLU A 230 5.87 -13.08 -22.09
CA GLU A 230 5.66 -14.51 -21.83
C GLU A 230 5.61 -14.84 -20.33
N ALA A 231 6.56 -14.33 -19.55
CA ALA A 231 6.62 -14.53 -18.10
C ALA A 231 5.35 -13.99 -17.37
N ALA A 232 4.84 -12.84 -17.78
CA ALA A 232 3.60 -12.28 -17.22
C ALA A 232 2.37 -13.12 -17.59
N ARG A 233 2.33 -13.70 -18.82
CA ARG A 233 1.26 -14.63 -19.24
C ARG A 233 1.24 -15.90 -18.40
N TRP A 234 2.40 -16.52 -18.14
CA TRP A 234 2.52 -17.69 -17.28
C TRP A 234 2.04 -17.38 -15.85
N PHE A 235 2.46 -16.24 -15.31
CA PHE A 235 2.02 -15.81 -13.98
C PHE A 235 0.48 -15.64 -13.90
N VAL A 236 -0.14 -15.03 -14.92
CA VAL A 236 -1.60 -14.81 -14.97
C VAL A 236 -2.36 -16.13 -15.08
N LYS A 237 -1.84 -17.11 -15.83
CA LYS A 237 -2.43 -18.44 -15.99
C LYS A 237 -2.25 -19.34 -14.76
N GLY A 238 -1.43 -18.95 -13.79
CA GLY A 238 -1.10 -19.78 -12.62
C GLY A 238 -0.13 -20.92 -12.95
N GLU A 239 0.48 -20.88 -14.12
CA GLU A 239 1.50 -21.84 -14.55
C GLU A 239 2.85 -21.26 -14.15
N THR A 240 3.49 -21.78 -13.10
CA THR A 240 4.89 -21.49 -12.76
C THR A 240 5.79 -22.32 -13.67
N LEU A 241 6.80 -21.67 -14.26
CA LEU A 241 7.90 -22.35 -14.92
C LEU A 241 8.70 -23.18 -13.93
#